data_2a6a3b54ae96280863d4f52eb492755d
#
_entry.id   2a6a3b54ae96280863d4f52eb492755d
#
_cell.length_a   1.000
_cell.length_b   1.000
_cell.length_c   1.000
_cell.angle_alpha   90.00
_cell.angle_beta   90.00
_cell.angle_gamma   90.00
#
_symmetry.space_group_name_H-M   'P 1'
#
loop_
_entity.id
_entity.type
_entity.pdbx_description
1 polymer ?
#
loop_
_entity_poly.entity_id
_entity_poly.type
_entity_poly.pdbx_seq_one_letter_code
_entity_poly.pdbx_strand_id
1 'polypeptide(L)'
;METHPLTLKVLSIAAETPHVRSLVFGVEGGAVPDWQAGAHIRVALPNGGDRPYSLLALPELPAGVLALGVLREAASTGGSHYMHALRAGDVVKASAPVNNFPLHAGAAPALLFAGGIGITPILSMAAELSARGHPFRLHYAGRAPGGLAFLPQLQAICGRSLSIHYDSDESRLDIAAALAAAALGSHVYVCGPAGMIEAVKAAALTKGVPPDRIHFELFRAETPSSPDRPFEVELRSTGQVVTVAADQTIIQALEVAGLDVLYDCQRGDCGICQCGVIAGVPDHRDVILSDEEKRSNKLMQICVSRAKSDRLVLDL
;
A
#
# COMPACT_ATOMS: atom_id res chain seq x y z
N MET A 1 3.66 -20.06 13.34
CA MET A 1 3.87 -18.85 14.17
C MET A 1 2.55 -18.09 14.25
N GLU A 2 2.25 -17.44 15.39
CA GLU A 2 1.03 -16.62 15.51
C GLU A 2 1.11 -15.45 14.51
N THR A 3 0.13 -15.33 13.62
CA THR A 3 0.10 -14.31 12.55
C THR A 3 -0.16 -12.90 13.10
N HIS A 4 -0.75 -12.78 14.31
CA HIS A 4 -1.10 -11.52 14.97
C HIS A 4 -0.58 -11.48 16.41
N PRO A 5 0.75 -11.34 16.61
CA PRO A 5 1.37 -11.42 17.95
C PRO A 5 1.10 -10.19 18.81
N LEU A 6 0.70 -9.04 18.22
CA LEU A 6 0.44 -7.83 18.98
C LEU A 6 -1.00 -7.76 19.47
N THR A 7 -1.17 -7.39 20.73
CA THR A 7 -2.45 -6.97 21.30
C THR A 7 -2.41 -5.46 21.47
N LEU A 8 -3.26 -4.75 20.72
CA LEU A 8 -3.28 -3.30 20.66
C LEU A 8 -4.55 -2.76 21.30
N LYS A 9 -4.39 -1.88 22.30
CA LYS A 9 -5.49 -1.17 22.93
C LYS A 9 -5.63 0.23 22.36
N VAL A 10 -6.82 0.60 21.93
CA VAL A 10 -7.13 1.95 21.45
C VAL A 10 -7.01 2.93 22.61
N LEU A 11 -6.09 3.88 22.53
CA LEU A 11 -5.88 4.93 23.51
C LEU A 11 -6.68 6.18 23.19
N SER A 12 -6.66 6.60 21.93
CA SER A 12 -7.41 7.78 21.46
C SER A 12 -7.79 7.65 19.98
N ILE A 13 -8.81 8.39 19.60
CA ILE A 13 -9.31 8.50 18.22
C ILE A 13 -9.59 9.97 17.94
N ALA A 14 -9.12 10.47 16.80
CA ALA A 14 -9.43 11.82 16.32
C ALA A 14 -10.03 11.77 14.91
N ALA A 15 -10.85 12.75 14.58
CA ALA A 15 -11.35 12.95 13.22
C ALA A 15 -10.41 13.91 12.49
N GLU A 16 -9.72 13.42 11.47
CA GLU A 16 -8.84 14.22 10.63
C GLU A 16 -9.63 14.92 9.49
N THR A 17 -10.63 14.19 8.98
CA THR A 17 -11.62 14.70 8.02
C THR A 17 -12.97 14.01 8.30
N PRO A 18 -14.09 14.38 7.62
CA PRO A 18 -15.35 13.66 7.76
C PRO A 18 -15.25 12.14 7.48
N HIS A 19 -14.22 11.73 6.71
CA HIS A 19 -14.06 10.33 6.28
C HIS A 19 -12.76 9.68 6.76
N VAL A 20 -11.84 10.42 7.37
CA VAL A 20 -10.57 9.89 7.89
C VAL A 20 -10.50 10.05 9.39
N ARG A 21 -10.16 8.98 10.09
CA ARG A 21 -9.85 8.99 11.52
C ARG A 21 -8.40 8.58 11.75
N SER A 22 -7.76 9.21 12.72
CA SER A 22 -6.53 8.69 13.32
C SER A 22 -6.89 7.90 14.58
N LEU A 23 -6.20 6.76 14.76
CA LEU A 23 -6.31 5.90 15.92
C LEU A 23 -4.93 5.72 16.52
N VAL A 24 -4.81 5.93 17.81
CA VAL A 24 -3.56 5.73 18.58
C VAL A 24 -3.72 4.52 19.47
N PHE A 25 -2.72 3.64 19.44
CA PHE A 25 -2.73 2.37 20.16
C PHE A 25 -1.54 2.25 21.10
N GLY A 26 -1.79 1.68 22.28
CA GLY A 26 -0.76 1.10 23.15
C GLY A 26 -0.63 -0.39 22.90
N VAL A 27 0.56 -0.94 23.07
CA VAL A 27 0.79 -2.40 23.03
C VAL A 27 0.57 -2.97 24.41
N GLU A 28 -0.33 -3.94 24.56
CA GLU A 28 -0.56 -4.63 25.82
C GLU A 28 0.45 -5.76 26.01
N GLY A 29 1.05 -5.80 27.20
CA GLY A 29 1.96 -6.88 27.59
C GLY A 29 3.36 -6.81 26.98
N GLY A 30 3.75 -5.71 26.31
CA GLY A 30 5.06 -5.57 25.68
C GLY A 30 5.41 -4.15 25.28
N ALA A 31 6.58 -4.01 24.66
CA ALA A 31 7.00 -2.76 24.03
C ALA A 31 6.50 -2.70 22.57
N VAL A 32 6.37 -1.48 22.06
CA VAL A 32 6.17 -1.27 20.62
C VAL A 32 7.39 -1.80 19.87
N PRO A 33 7.22 -2.71 18.90
CA PRO A 33 8.33 -3.15 18.06
C PRO A 33 8.95 -1.98 17.27
N ASP A 34 10.25 -2.07 17.01
CA ASP A 34 10.93 -1.12 16.13
C ASP A 34 10.32 -1.18 14.71
N TRP A 35 10.15 -0.02 14.11
CA TRP A 35 9.66 0.11 12.74
C TRP A 35 10.27 1.34 12.05
N GLN A 36 10.19 1.37 10.72
CA GLN A 36 10.72 2.44 9.89
C GLN A 36 9.60 3.04 9.03
N ALA A 37 9.78 4.27 8.55
CA ALA A 37 8.85 4.92 7.64
C ALA A 37 8.53 4.03 6.42
N GLY A 38 7.23 3.94 6.08
CA GLY A 38 6.70 3.02 5.07
C GLY A 38 6.23 1.68 5.63
N ALA A 39 6.49 1.37 6.92
CA ALA A 39 5.98 0.16 7.54
C ALA A 39 4.47 0.19 7.76
N HIS A 40 3.86 -0.98 7.75
CA HIS A 40 2.46 -1.22 8.06
C HIS A 40 2.29 -2.37 9.05
N ILE A 41 1.13 -2.44 9.68
CA ILE A 41 0.66 -3.61 10.44
C ILE A 41 -0.62 -4.14 9.81
N ARG A 42 -0.87 -5.44 10.00
CA ARG A 42 -2.12 -6.08 9.56
C ARG A 42 -3.02 -6.27 10.77
N VAL A 43 -4.18 -5.61 10.77
CA VAL A 43 -5.16 -5.69 11.85
C VAL A 43 -6.16 -6.80 11.56
N ALA A 44 -6.27 -7.76 12.50
CA ALA A 44 -7.22 -8.87 12.39
C ALA A 44 -8.68 -8.37 12.45
N LEU A 45 -9.55 -8.96 11.63
CA LEU A 45 -10.95 -8.63 11.55
C LEU A 45 -11.81 -9.66 12.33
N PRO A 46 -12.93 -9.25 12.93
CA PRO A 46 -13.79 -10.16 13.72
C PRO A 46 -14.36 -11.34 12.92
N ASN A 47 -14.55 -11.17 11.62
CA ASN A 47 -15.12 -12.17 10.72
C ASN A 47 -14.05 -12.98 9.96
N GLY A 48 -12.81 -12.90 10.41
CA GLY A 48 -11.65 -13.56 9.79
C GLY A 48 -10.90 -12.67 8.79
N GLY A 49 -9.66 -13.08 8.50
CA GLY A 49 -8.74 -12.29 7.71
C GLY A 49 -8.22 -11.05 8.45
N ASP A 50 -7.50 -10.23 7.73
CA ASP A 50 -6.91 -8.99 8.26
C ASP A 50 -6.83 -7.90 7.17
N ARG A 51 -6.47 -6.68 7.58
CA ARG A 51 -6.24 -5.55 6.65
C ARG A 51 -4.98 -4.79 7.04
N PRO A 52 -4.13 -4.44 6.05
CA PRO A 52 -2.94 -3.64 6.27
C PRO A 52 -3.29 -2.16 6.47
N TYR A 53 -2.58 -1.53 7.40
CA TYR A 53 -2.64 -0.09 7.68
C TYR A 53 -1.24 0.44 7.92
N SER A 54 -0.85 1.48 7.19
CA SER A 54 0.46 2.11 7.34
C SER A 54 0.60 2.78 8.69
N LEU A 55 1.77 2.64 9.31
CA LEU A 55 2.11 3.29 10.56
C LEU A 55 2.41 4.78 10.34
N LEU A 56 1.89 5.61 11.23
CA LEU A 56 2.07 7.06 11.22
C LEU A 56 3.15 7.49 12.21
N ALA A 57 4.16 8.21 11.73
CA ALA A 57 5.10 8.94 12.56
C ALA A 57 4.58 10.36 12.83
N LEU A 58 3.81 10.53 13.90
CA LEU A 58 3.27 11.82 14.32
C LEU A 58 4.14 12.38 15.46
N PRO A 59 4.86 13.50 15.23
CA PRO A 59 5.83 14.04 16.20
C PRO A 59 5.23 14.40 17.57
N GLU A 60 3.93 14.70 17.60
CA GLU A 60 3.20 15.05 18.83
C GLU A 60 2.86 13.84 19.72
N LEU A 61 3.01 12.61 19.21
CA LEU A 61 2.70 11.42 20.00
C LEU A 61 3.87 11.01 20.89
N PRO A 62 3.58 10.49 22.08
CA PRO A 62 4.63 9.97 22.97
C PRO A 62 5.29 8.72 22.37
N ALA A 63 6.52 8.44 22.80
CA ALA A 63 7.14 7.16 22.48
C ALA A 63 6.33 5.99 23.05
N GLY A 64 6.40 4.82 22.41
CA GLY A 64 5.73 3.61 22.89
C GLY A 64 4.26 3.50 22.48
N VAL A 65 3.82 4.22 21.45
CA VAL A 65 2.51 4.06 20.83
C VAL A 65 2.63 3.82 19.32
N LEU A 66 1.60 3.20 18.75
CA LEU A 66 1.40 3.09 17.30
C LEU A 66 0.24 3.96 16.87
N ALA A 67 0.32 4.57 15.70
CA ALA A 67 -0.77 5.37 15.16
C ALA A 67 -1.11 4.91 13.73
N LEU A 68 -2.40 4.92 13.40
CA LEU A 68 -2.94 4.56 12.09
C LEU A 68 -3.86 5.66 11.59
N GLY A 69 -3.82 5.94 10.29
CA GLY A 69 -4.80 6.78 9.59
C GLY A 69 -5.72 5.90 8.74
N VAL A 70 -7.03 5.98 8.97
CA VAL A 70 -8.00 5.10 8.32
C VAL A 70 -9.08 5.90 7.60
N LEU A 71 -9.15 5.74 6.28
CA LEU A 71 -10.23 6.23 5.45
C LEU A 71 -11.43 5.28 5.56
N ARG A 72 -12.62 5.82 5.81
CA ARG A 72 -13.89 5.08 5.73
C ARG A 72 -14.29 4.88 4.27
N GLU A 73 -14.00 3.71 3.74
CA GLU A 73 -14.35 3.33 2.37
C GLU A 73 -15.86 3.08 2.23
N ALA A 74 -16.51 3.71 1.23
CA ALA A 74 -17.94 3.52 0.99
C ALA A 74 -18.26 2.05 0.61
N ALA A 75 -17.39 1.43 -0.23
CA ALA A 75 -17.49 0.03 -0.65
C ALA A 75 -16.52 -0.86 0.15
N SER A 76 -16.49 -0.70 1.48
CA SER A 76 -15.61 -1.47 2.35
C SER A 76 -16.00 -2.95 2.38
N THR A 77 -14.99 -3.82 2.30
CA THR A 77 -15.13 -5.27 2.56
C THR A 77 -15.04 -5.62 4.06
N GLY A 78 -15.36 -4.65 4.95
CA GLY A 78 -15.42 -4.81 6.40
C GLY A 78 -14.32 -4.07 7.15
N GLY A 79 -13.07 -4.02 6.66
CA GLY A 79 -11.92 -3.50 7.40
C GLY A 79 -12.06 -2.05 7.86
N SER A 80 -12.27 -1.11 6.94
CA SER A 80 -12.36 0.31 7.29
C SER A 80 -13.61 0.61 8.14
N HIS A 81 -14.70 -0.10 7.93
CA HIS A 81 -15.91 0.04 8.76
C HIS A 81 -15.64 -0.47 10.19
N TYR A 82 -14.97 -1.61 10.35
CA TYR A 82 -14.55 -2.12 11.65
C TYR A 82 -13.68 -1.11 12.38
N MET A 83 -12.61 -0.60 11.73
CA MET A 83 -11.72 0.39 12.32
C MET A 83 -12.45 1.68 12.72
N HIS A 84 -13.43 2.12 11.94
CA HIS A 84 -14.26 3.28 12.28
C HIS A 84 -15.30 3.02 13.36
N ALA A 85 -15.62 1.76 13.69
CA ALA A 85 -16.53 1.40 14.79
C ALA A 85 -15.80 1.33 16.15
N LEU A 86 -14.47 1.24 16.16
CA LEU A 86 -13.66 1.17 17.37
C LEU A 86 -13.83 2.41 18.25
N ARG A 87 -13.71 2.19 19.57
CA ARG A 87 -13.76 3.20 20.62
C ARG A 87 -12.51 3.14 21.49
N ALA A 88 -12.20 4.21 22.19
CA ALA A 88 -11.14 4.20 23.19
C ALA A 88 -11.41 3.08 24.23
N GLY A 89 -10.39 2.28 24.52
CA GLY A 89 -10.46 1.12 25.36
C GLY A 89 -10.66 -0.22 24.63
N ASP A 90 -11.11 -0.22 23.37
CA ASP A 90 -11.25 -1.43 22.58
C ASP A 90 -9.87 -2.05 22.30
N VAL A 91 -9.85 -3.37 22.11
CA VAL A 91 -8.63 -4.15 21.88
C VAL A 91 -8.73 -4.85 20.53
N VAL A 92 -7.65 -4.80 19.77
CA VAL A 92 -7.50 -5.47 18.47
C VAL A 92 -6.23 -6.31 18.43
N LYS A 93 -6.21 -7.36 17.62
CA LYS A 93 -5.01 -8.13 17.30
C LYS A 93 -4.37 -7.60 16.03
N ALA A 94 -3.04 -7.57 15.99
CA ALA A 94 -2.31 -7.12 14.81
C ALA A 94 -1.00 -7.90 14.61
N SER A 95 -0.51 -7.90 13.37
CA SER A 95 0.82 -8.42 13.05
C SER A 95 1.91 -7.53 13.65
N ALA A 96 3.14 -8.06 13.72
CA ALA A 96 4.32 -7.21 13.82
C ALA A 96 4.40 -6.25 12.60
N PRO A 97 5.11 -5.09 12.74
CA PRO A 97 5.36 -4.21 11.61
C PRO A 97 6.14 -4.91 10.48
N VAL A 98 5.69 -4.70 9.24
CA VAL A 98 6.37 -5.14 8.01
C VAL A 98 6.57 -3.92 7.12
N ASN A 99 7.71 -3.82 6.43
CA ASN A 99 8.00 -2.69 5.55
C ASN A 99 8.30 -3.14 4.13
N ASN A 100 7.32 -2.96 3.23
CA ASN A 100 7.44 -3.21 1.80
C ASN A 100 7.58 -1.91 0.99
N PHE A 101 7.63 -0.78 1.66
CA PHE A 101 7.76 0.54 1.06
C PHE A 101 8.80 1.39 1.80
N PRO A 102 10.06 0.90 1.92
CA PRO A 102 11.08 1.55 2.72
C PRO A 102 11.63 2.81 2.05
N LEU A 103 12.04 3.79 2.86
CA LEU A 103 12.90 4.86 2.41
C LEU A 103 14.27 4.30 2.02
N HIS A 104 14.90 4.86 0.97
CA HIS A 104 16.29 4.55 0.65
C HIS A 104 17.24 4.98 1.79
N ALA A 105 18.29 4.22 1.98
CA ALA A 105 19.21 4.42 3.12
C ALA A 105 20.17 5.62 2.93
N GLY A 106 20.36 6.10 1.70
CA GLY A 106 21.30 7.17 1.37
C GLY A 106 20.75 8.58 1.61
N ALA A 107 21.60 9.58 1.45
CA ALA A 107 21.27 11.00 1.59
C ALA A 107 20.73 11.64 0.29
N ALA A 108 20.40 10.85 -0.74
CA ALA A 108 19.81 11.37 -1.97
C ALA A 108 18.50 12.08 -1.70
N PRO A 109 18.16 13.14 -2.44
CA PRO A 109 16.88 13.84 -2.28
C PRO A 109 15.68 12.92 -2.54
N ALA A 110 14.54 13.23 -1.94
CA ALA A 110 13.28 12.52 -2.19
C ALA A 110 12.21 13.45 -2.77
N LEU A 111 11.48 12.95 -3.77
CA LEU A 111 10.27 13.55 -4.30
C LEU A 111 9.10 12.65 -3.93
N LEU A 112 8.22 13.16 -3.05
CA LEU A 112 7.13 12.42 -2.46
C LEU A 112 5.81 12.86 -3.09
N PHE A 113 5.00 11.89 -3.55
CA PHE A 113 3.65 12.12 -4.05
C PHE A 113 2.65 11.35 -3.19
N ALA A 114 1.64 12.05 -2.67
CA ALA A 114 0.56 11.45 -1.92
C ALA A 114 -0.79 11.79 -2.53
N GLY A 115 -1.69 10.79 -2.66
CA GLY A 115 -3.07 10.96 -3.10
C GLY A 115 -4.06 10.49 -2.03
N GLY A 116 -4.90 11.41 -1.50
CA GLY A 116 -5.88 11.06 -0.49
C GLY A 116 -5.28 10.36 0.73
N ILE A 117 -5.77 9.17 1.08
CA ILE A 117 -5.27 8.40 2.24
C ILE A 117 -3.87 7.80 2.02
N GLY A 118 -3.34 7.79 0.79
CA GLY A 118 -1.94 7.46 0.52
C GLY A 118 -0.94 8.38 1.20
N ILE A 119 -1.42 9.43 1.86
CA ILE A 119 -0.60 10.29 2.71
C ILE A 119 -0.02 9.53 3.92
N THR A 120 -0.61 8.44 4.37
CA THR A 120 -0.21 7.78 5.62
C THR A 120 1.24 7.27 5.61
N PRO A 121 1.75 6.48 4.65
CA PRO A 121 3.15 6.13 4.61
C PRO A 121 4.05 7.33 4.26
N ILE A 122 3.57 8.20 3.39
CA ILE A 122 4.32 9.37 2.92
C ILE A 122 4.56 10.40 4.04
N LEU A 123 3.60 10.59 4.97
CA LEU A 123 3.77 11.43 6.15
C LEU A 123 4.93 10.91 7.02
N SER A 124 4.99 9.61 7.26
CA SER A 124 6.08 9.00 8.05
C SER A 124 7.43 9.15 7.35
N MET A 125 7.47 9.03 6.02
CA MET A 125 8.68 9.30 5.22
C MET A 125 9.10 10.77 5.33
N ALA A 126 8.16 11.70 5.21
CA ALA A 126 8.45 13.13 5.35
C ALA A 126 8.97 13.48 6.75
N ALA A 127 8.39 12.89 7.80
CA ALA A 127 8.85 13.06 9.17
C ALA A 127 10.27 12.56 9.36
N GLU A 128 10.60 11.37 8.84
CA GLU A 128 11.93 10.78 8.94
C GLU A 128 12.97 11.60 8.14
N LEU A 129 12.65 12.02 6.91
CA LEU A 129 13.52 12.86 6.08
C LEU A 129 13.78 14.21 6.74
N SER A 130 12.73 14.83 7.29
CA SER A 130 12.85 16.10 8.03
C SER A 130 13.74 15.96 9.27
N ALA A 131 13.55 14.90 10.06
CA ALA A 131 14.35 14.63 11.25
C ALA A 131 15.83 14.39 10.92
N ARG A 132 16.12 13.76 9.76
CA ARG A 132 17.49 13.53 9.26
C ARG A 132 18.11 14.77 8.56
N GLY A 133 17.34 15.84 8.33
CA GLY A 133 17.78 16.99 7.54
C GLY A 133 18.02 16.67 6.07
N HIS A 134 17.42 15.61 5.53
CA HIS A 134 17.55 15.23 4.13
C HIS A 134 16.62 16.06 3.24
N PRO A 135 17.07 16.51 2.06
CA PRO A 135 16.25 17.31 1.19
C PRO A 135 15.10 16.49 0.59
N PHE A 136 13.88 17.04 0.66
CA PHE A 136 12.71 16.46 0.03
C PHE A 136 11.69 17.51 -0.41
N ARG A 137 10.79 17.10 -1.28
CA ARG A 137 9.56 17.81 -1.66
C ARG A 137 8.39 16.85 -1.52
N LEU A 138 7.27 17.34 -1.00
CA LEU A 138 6.02 16.58 -0.89
C LEU A 138 4.92 17.29 -1.67
N HIS A 139 4.33 16.59 -2.63
CA HIS A 139 3.13 16.96 -3.34
C HIS A 139 1.95 16.14 -2.82
N TYR A 140 1.01 16.79 -2.15
CA TYR A 140 -0.17 16.12 -1.59
C TYR A 140 -1.42 16.54 -2.36
N ALA A 141 -2.07 15.58 -3.04
CA ALA A 141 -3.21 15.81 -3.90
C ALA A 141 -4.50 15.21 -3.34
N GLY A 142 -5.61 15.88 -3.58
CA GLY A 142 -6.95 15.41 -3.26
C GLY A 142 -8.02 16.08 -4.09
N ARG A 143 -9.26 15.60 -3.97
CA ARG A 143 -10.37 16.06 -4.82
C ARG A 143 -10.77 17.51 -4.54
N ALA A 144 -10.81 17.90 -3.25
CA ALA A 144 -11.26 19.23 -2.82
C ALA A 144 -10.72 19.57 -1.42
N PRO A 145 -10.73 20.86 -1.04
CA PRO A 145 -10.45 21.29 0.31
C PRO A 145 -11.32 20.56 1.35
N GLY A 146 -10.75 20.27 2.53
CA GLY A 146 -11.44 19.53 3.60
C GLY A 146 -11.40 18.00 3.44
N GLY A 147 -10.94 17.47 2.30
CA GLY A 147 -10.74 16.05 2.09
C GLY A 147 -9.32 15.53 2.39
N LEU A 148 -8.37 16.44 2.63
CA LEU A 148 -6.97 16.11 2.93
C LEU A 148 -6.76 15.99 4.44
N ALA A 149 -6.34 14.79 4.88
CA ALA A 149 -6.05 14.51 6.29
C ALA A 149 -4.62 14.96 6.67
N PHE A 150 -4.38 15.19 7.94
CA PHE A 150 -3.07 15.47 8.54
C PHE A 150 -2.39 16.76 8.04
N LEU A 151 -3.15 17.74 7.51
CA LEU A 151 -2.56 18.98 7.00
C LEU A 151 -1.79 19.79 8.07
N PRO A 152 -2.27 19.94 9.33
CA PRO A 152 -1.50 20.63 10.36
C PRO A 152 -0.16 19.96 10.66
N GLN A 153 -0.15 18.62 10.76
CA GLN A 153 1.05 17.83 10.99
C GLN A 153 2.03 17.97 9.83
N LEU A 154 1.53 17.87 8.60
CA LEU A 154 2.35 18.02 7.40
C LEU A 154 2.95 19.42 7.27
N GLN A 155 2.20 20.47 7.61
CA GLN A 155 2.71 21.85 7.64
C GLN A 155 3.84 22.01 8.65
N ALA A 156 3.69 21.40 9.83
CA ALA A 156 4.72 21.45 10.87
C ALA A 156 6.00 20.69 10.46
N ILE A 157 5.86 19.49 9.83
CA ILE A 157 6.96 18.63 9.41
C ILE A 157 7.68 19.20 8.18
N CYS A 158 6.92 19.57 7.16
CA CYS A 158 7.46 19.87 5.82
C CYS A 158 7.72 21.35 5.57
N GLY A 159 7.00 22.25 6.24
CA GLY A 159 7.11 23.68 5.99
C GLY A 159 6.99 24.02 4.49
N ARG A 160 8.04 24.64 3.94
CA ARG A 160 8.09 25.04 2.53
C ARG A 160 8.28 23.88 1.53
N SER A 161 8.55 22.68 2.02
CA SER A 161 8.67 21.49 1.19
C SER A 161 7.32 20.87 0.83
N LEU A 162 6.20 21.34 1.40
CA LEU A 162 4.85 20.89 1.13
C LEU A 162 4.19 21.72 0.02
N SER A 163 3.65 21.03 -0.97
CA SER A 163 2.74 21.60 -1.98
C SER A 163 1.40 20.85 -1.94
N ILE A 164 0.30 21.60 -1.81
CA ILE A 164 -1.05 21.04 -1.74
C ILE A 164 -1.74 21.27 -3.08
N HIS A 165 -2.45 20.25 -3.56
CA HIS A 165 -3.12 20.24 -4.86
C HIS A 165 -4.56 19.77 -4.74
N TYR A 166 -5.48 20.42 -5.44
CA TYR A 166 -6.88 20.05 -5.51
C TYR A 166 -7.32 19.87 -6.97
N ASP A 167 -8.03 18.76 -7.24
CA ASP A 167 -8.60 18.51 -8.56
C ASP A 167 -9.72 19.49 -8.92
N SER A 168 -10.33 20.13 -7.89
CA SER A 168 -11.47 21.03 -8.02
C SER A 168 -11.09 22.46 -8.42
N ASP A 169 -9.81 22.80 -8.46
CA ASP A 169 -9.34 24.15 -8.75
C ASP A 169 -8.06 24.18 -9.59
N GLU A 170 -7.51 25.38 -9.79
CA GLU A 170 -6.28 25.59 -10.60
C GLU A 170 -5.00 25.04 -9.97
N SER A 171 -5.04 24.60 -8.70
CA SER A 171 -3.88 24.01 -8.01
C SER A 171 -3.64 22.55 -8.35
N ARG A 172 -4.36 21.99 -9.32
CA ARG A 172 -4.24 20.60 -9.75
C ARG A 172 -2.78 20.19 -9.94
N LEU A 173 -2.44 18.99 -9.47
CA LEU A 173 -1.07 18.46 -9.54
C LEU A 173 -0.61 18.29 -11.00
N ASP A 174 0.44 19.04 -11.35
CA ASP A 174 1.23 18.83 -12.57
C ASP A 174 2.44 17.96 -12.24
N ILE A 175 2.30 16.65 -12.49
CA ILE A 175 3.35 15.66 -12.22
C ILE A 175 4.61 15.95 -13.05
N ALA A 176 4.47 16.39 -14.31
CA ALA A 176 5.60 16.65 -15.19
C ALA A 176 6.42 17.86 -14.70
N ALA A 177 5.74 18.93 -14.27
CA ALA A 177 6.39 20.10 -13.67
C ALA A 177 7.05 19.76 -12.33
N ALA A 178 6.40 18.97 -11.46
CA ALA A 178 6.98 18.52 -10.20
C ALA A 178 8.26 17.71 -10.40
N LEU A 179 8.27 16.77 -11.35
CA LEU A 179 9.45 15.98 -11.71
C LEU A 179 10.54 16.83 -12.35
N ALA A 180 10.18 17.85 -13.15
CA ALA A 180 11.17 18.75 -13.76
C ALA A 180 11.86 19.66 -12.73
N ALA A 181 11.15 20.00 -11.63
CA ALA A 181 11.68 20.81 -10.54
C ALA A 181 12.42 19.97 -9.46
N ALA A 182 12.39 18.64 -9.58
CA ALA A 182 13.05 17.75 -8.62
C ALA A 182 14.58 17.89 -8.68
N ALA A 183 15.23 17.75 -7.52
CA ALA A 183 16.67 17.73 -7.46
C ALA A 183 17.23 16.52 -8.22
N LEU A 184 18.39 16.69 -8.86
CA LEU A 184 19.04 15.62 -9.60
C LEU A 184 19.35 14.43 -8.69
N GLY A 185 19.06 13.23 -9.16
CA GLY A 185 19.29 12.01 -8.41
C GLY A 185 18.24 11.69 -7.35
N SER A 186 17.13 12.41 -7.31
CA SER A 186 16.04 12.14 -6.37
C SER A 186 15.48 10.73 -6.53
N HIS A 187 15.11 10.12 -5.39
CA HIS A 187 14.19 8.99 -5.35
C HIS A 187 12.75 9.50 -5.40
N VAL A 188 11.91 8.86 -6.20
CA VAL A 188 10.49 9.21 -6.36
C VAL A 188 9.66 8.21 -5.59
N TYR A 189 8.80 8.69 -4.69
CA TYR A 189 7.86 7.88 -3.90
C TYR A 189 6.44 8.28 -4.23
N VAL A 190 5.56 7.34 -4.46
CA VAL A 190 4.15 7.62 -4.70
C VAL A 190 3.23 6.63 -3.99
N CYS A 191 2.24 7.16 -3.26
CA CYS A 191 1.14 6.37 -2.71
C CYS A 191 -0.18 7.12 -2.90
N GLY A 192 -1.18 6.46 -3.48
CA GLY A 192 -2.46 7.07 -3.81
C GLY A 192 -3.33 6.21 -4.72
N PRO A 193 -4.30 6.80 -5.43
CA PRO A 193 -5.09 6.10 -6.44
C PRO A 193 -4.22 5.50 -7.56
N ALA A 194 -4.61 4.33 -8.08
CA ALA A 194 -3.85 3.63 -9.12
C ALA A 194 -3.48 4.51 -10.31
N GLY A 195 -4.42 5.30 -10.83
CA GLY A 195 -4.14 6.22 -11.94
C GLY A 195 -3.09 7.29 -11.62
N MET A 196 -2.97 7.73 -10.36
CA MET A 196 -1.90 8.64 -9.93
C MET A 196 -0.55 7.92 -9.91
N ILE A 197 -0.51 6.70 -9.39
CA ILE A 197 0.71 5.87 -9.34
C ILE A 197 1.23 5.65 -10.76
N GLU A 198 0.38 5.20 -11.67
CA GLU A 198 0.76 4.96 -13.07
C GLU A 198 1.23 6.24 -13.77
N ALA A 199 0.55 7.38 -13.55
CA ALA A 199 0.96 8.66 -14.13
C ALA A 199 2.34 9.12 -13.63
N VAL A 200 2.63 8.97 -12.32
CA VAL A 200 3.93 9.31 -11.73
C VAL A 200 5.02 8.38 -12.25
N LYS A 201 4.78 7.05 -12.29
CA LYS A 201 5.72 6.06 -12.84
C LYS A 201 6.08 6.39 -14.29
N ALA A 202 5.06 6.54 -15.15
CA ALA A 202 5.27 6.82 -16.58
C ALA A 202 6.03 8.15 -16.80
N ALA A 203 5.66 9.21 -16.07
CA ALA A 203 6.33 10.51 -16.18
C ALA A 203 7.78 10.44 -15.66
N ALA A 204 8.05 9.74 -14.56
CA ALA A 204 9.39 9.57 -14.00
C ALA A 204 10.30 8.80 -14.98
N LEU A 205 9.83 7.69 -15.54
CA LEU A 205 10.55 6.92 -16.56
C LEU A 205 10.86 7.77 -17.81
N THR A 206 9.88 8.55 -18.29
CA THR A 206 10.05 9.47 -19.43
C THR A 206 11.11 10.55 -19.15
N LYS A 207 11.26 10.97 -17.87
CA LYS A 207 12.30 11.91 -17.43
C LYS A 207 13.65 11.24 -17.19
N GLY A 208 13.78 9.93 -17.41
CA GLY A 208 15.01 9.18 -17.23
C GLY A 208 15.33 8.85 -15.77
N VAL A 209 14.35 8.89 -14.85
CA VAL A 209 14.55 8.38 -13.50
C VAL A 209 14.72 6.86 -13.58
N PRO A 210 15.83 6.31 -13.05
CA PRO A 210 16.03 4.86 -13.06
C PRO A 210 14.91 4.10 -12.32
N PRO A 211 14.49 2.92 -12.79
CA PRO A 211 13.39 2.16 -12.18
C PRO A 211 13.60 1.85 -10.69
N ASP A 212 14.84 1.57 -10.27
CA ASP A 212 15.22 1.32 -8.88
C ASP A 212 15.11 2.54 -7.96
N ARG A 213 14.85 3.73 -8.52
CA ARG A 213 14.56 4.97 -7.78
C ARG A 213 13.09 5.38 -7.83
N ILE A 214 12.22 4.56 -8.40
CA ILE A 214 10.77 4.80 -8.45
C ILE A 214 10.10 3.80 -7.52
N HIS A 215 9.58 4.30 -6.40
CA HIS A 215 8.98 3.52 -5.33
C HIS A 215 7.49 3.83 -5.24
N PHE A 216 6.67 2.82 -5.10
CA PHE A 216 5.23 3.02 -4.98
C PHE A 216 4.59 2.00 -4.04
N GLU A 217 3.46 2.38 -3.45
CA GLU A 217 2.60 1.49 -2.68
C GLU A 217 1.15 1.68 -3.11
N LEU A 218 0.47 0.57 -3.40
CA LEU A 218 -0.93 0.52 -3.79
C LEU A 218 -1.78 0.05 -2.60
N PHE A 219 -2.80 0.82 -2.20
CA PHE A 219 -3.66 0.40 -1.08
C PHE A 219 -4.81 -0.51 -1.51
N ARG A 220 -5.15 -0.50 -2.79
CA ARG A 220 -6.25 -1.30 -3.33
C ARG A 220 -5.89 -1.81 -4.72
N ALA A 221 -6.02 -3.12 -4.93
CA ALA A 221 -5.99 -3.68 -6.26
C ALA A 221 -7.13 -3.12 -7.12
N GLU A 222 -6.91 -2.97 -8.42
CA GLU A 222 -7.97 -2.54 -9.33
C GLU A 222 -9.11 -3.56 -9.33
N THR A 223 -10.34 -3.04 -9.28
CA THR A 223 -11.54 -3.88 -9.44
C THR A 223 -11.70 -4.19 -10.92
N PRO A 224 -11.85 -5.46 -11.32
CA PRO A 224 -12.04 -5.83 -12.71
C PRO A 224 -13.25 -5.13 -13.33
N SER A 225 -13.13 -4.73 -14.60
CA SER A 225 -14.21 -4.11 -15.35
C SER A 225 -15.28 -5.11 -15.85
N SER A 226 -15.01 -6.41 -15.73
CA SER A 226 -15.91 -7.51 -16.12
C SER A 226 -15.99 -8.57 -15.04
N PRO A 227 -17.10 -9.34 -14.96
CA PRO A 227 -17.21 -10.45 -14.02
C PRO A 227 -16.08 -11.47 -14.24
N ASP A 228 -15.47 -11.92 -13.16
CA ASP A 228 -14.48 -12.98 -13.20
C ASP A 228 -15.14 -14.32 -13.55
N ARG A 229 -14.39 -15.18 -14.21
CA ARG A 229 -14.81 -16.57 -14.51
C ARG A 229 -13.92 -17.55 -13.77
N PRO A 230 -14.41 -18.75 -13.40
CA PRO A 230 -13.56 -19.78 -12.85
C PRO A 230 -12.54 -20.25 -13.90
N PHE A 231 -11.37 -20.71 -13.43
CA PHE A 231 -10.32 -21.31 -14.25
C PHE A 231 -9.53 -22.31 -13.42
N GLU A 232 -8.65 -23.07 -14.05
CA GLU A 232 -7.84 -24.07 -13.39
C GLU A 232 -6.37 -23.62 -13.28
N VAL A 233 -5.73 -23.99 -12.17
CA VAL A 233 -4.30 -23.87 -11.94
C VAL A 233 -3.72 -25.26 -11.76
N GLU A 234 -2.79 -25.64 -12.62
CA GLU A 234 -2.00 -26.85 -12.50
C GLU A 234 -0.62 -26.51 -11.92
N LEU A 235 -0.23 -27.21 -10.86
CA LEU A 235 1.08 -27.06 -10.24
C LEU A 235 2.08 -27.96 -10.99
N ARG A 236 3.12 -27.35 -11.55
CA ARG A 236 4.14 -28.07 -12.32
C ARG A 236 4.83 -29.17 -11.50
N SER A 237 5.11 -28.88 -10.22
CA SER A 237 5.87 -29.78 -9.36
C SER A 237 5.17 -31.08 -9.04
N THR A 238 3.82 -31.08 -8.94
CA THR A 238 3.01 -32.21 -8.51
C THR A 238 2.02 -32.69 -9.56
N GLY A 239 1.71 -31.91 -10.58
CA GLY A 239 0.61 -32.11 -11.51
C GLY A 239 -0.77 -31.95 -10.89
N GLN A 240 -0.85 -31.48 -9.64
CA GLN A 240 -2.14 -31.23 -8.98
C GLN A 240 -2.87 -30.06 -9.68
N VAL A 241 -4.16 -30.23 -9.93
CA VAL A 241 -5.03 -29.21 -10.52
C VAL A 241 -5.97 -28.68 -9.45
N VAL A 242 -6.00 -27.35 -9.31
CA VAL A 242 -6.86 -26.63 -8.38
C VAL A 242 -7.78 -25.71 -9.18
N THR A 243 -9.08 -25.76 -8.92
CA THR A 243 -10.06 -24.85 -9.52
C THR A 243 -10.10 -23.54 -8.71
N VAL A 244 -9.90 -22.42 -9.39
CA VAL A 244 -10.05 -21.07 -8.83
C VAL A 244 -11.43 -20.54 -9.18
N ALA A 245 -12.30 -20.38 -8.19
CA ALA A 245 -13.65 -19.86 -8.39
C ALA A 245 -13.62 -18.37 -8.81
N ALA A 246 -14.73 -17.87 -9.35
CA ALA A 246 -14.84 -16.51 -9.85
C ALA A 246 -14.57 -15.44 -8.77
N ASP A 247 -14.91 -15.75 -7.52
CA ASP A 247 -14.77 -14.87 -6.35
C ASP A 247 -13.53 -15.16 -5.49
N GLN A 248 -12.63 -16.05 -5.95
CA GLN A 248 -11.39 -16.42 -5.26
C GLN A 248 -10.15 -15.90 -5.98
N THR A 249 -9.09 -15.58 -5.21
CA THR A 249 -7.74 -15.45 -5.73
C THR A 249 -7.07 -16.82 -5.91
N ILE A 250 -5.99 -16.89 -6.67
CA ILE A 250 -5.20 -18.14 -6.79
C ILE A 250 -4.67 -18.54 -5.41
N ILE A 251 -4.18 -17.59 -4.59
CA ILE A 251 -3.70 -17.87 -3.23
C ILE A 251 -4.79 -18.54 -2.39
N GLN A 252 -5.99 -17.98 -2.35
CA GLN A 252 -7.09 -18.54 -1.57
C GLN A 252 -7.48 -19.95 -2.03
N ALA A 253 -7.47 -20.20 -3.34
CA ALA A 253 -7.76 -21.54 -3.85
C ALA A 253 -6.66 -22.57 -3.48
N LEU A 254 -5.39 -22.15 -3.50
CA LEU A 254 -4.26 -22.99 -3.10
C LEU A 254 -4.29 -23.28 -1.60
N GLU A 255 -4.58 -22.29 -0.74
CA GLU A 255 -4.72 -22.46 0.71
C GLU A 255 -5.86 -23.43 1.06
N VAL A 256 -7.02 -23.32 0.39
CA VAL A 256 -8.13 -24.28 0.55
C VAL A 256 -7.73 -25.69 0.13
N ALA A 257 -6.84 -25.83 -0.86
CA ALA A 257 -6.28 -27.11 -1.28
C ALA A 257 -5.14 -27.63 -0.37
N GLY A 258 -4.82 -26.91 0.73
CA GLY A 258 -3.78 -27.28 1.69
C GLY A 258 -2.36 -26.99 1.23
N LEU A 259 -2.19 -26.06 0.29
CA LEU A 259 -0.92 -25.68 -0.30
C LEU A 259 -0.47 -24.32 0.24
N ASP A 260 0.71 -24.28 0.84
CA ASP A 260 1.32 -23.03 1.33
C ASP A 260 2.07 -22.34 0.19
N VAL A 261 1.81 -21.03 0.02
CA VAL A 261 2.50 -20.16 -0.92
C VAL A 261 2.97 -18.89 -0.23
N LEU A 262 4.08 -18.33 -0.72
CA LEU A 262 4.59 -17.08 -0.17
C LEU A 262 3.80 -15.91 -0.72
N TYR A 263 3.27 -15.09 0.17
CA TYR A 263 2.63 -13.81 -0.18
C TYR A 263 2.67 -12.83 1.01
N ASP A 264 2.37 -11.55 0.73
CA ASP A 264 2.21 -10.54 1.77
C ASP A 264 1.13 -9.52 1.42
N CYS A 265 1.38 -8.53 0.54
CA CYS A 265 0.49 -7.37 0.33
C CYS A 265 -0.91 -7.74 -0.14
N GLN A 266 -1.07 -8.81 -0.91
CA GLN A 266 -2.32 -9.23 -1.58
C GLN A 266 -2.95 -8.10 -2.45
N ARG A 267 -2.10 -7.19 -2.98
CA ARG A 267 -2.50 -6.03 -3.80
C ARG A 267 -1.78 -5.97 -5.15
N GLY A 268 -0.76 -6.83 -5.34
CA GLY A 268 0.01 -6.90 -6.59
C GLY A 268 1.11 -5.85 -6.72
N ASP A 269 1.60 -5.30 -5.61
CA ASP A 269 2.61 -4.25 -5.58
C ASP A 269 3.94 -4.65 -4.91
N CYS A 270 3.99 -5.69 -4.08
CA CYS A 270 5.22 -6.07 -3.36
C CYS A 270 6.10 -7.11 -4.08
N GLY A 271 5.55 -7.88 -5.02
CA GLY A 271 6.29 -8.89 -5.77
C GLY A 271 6.54 -10.22 -5.05
N ILE A 272 6.18 -10.36 -3.76
CA ILE A 272 6.50 -11.56 -2.95
C ILE A 272 5.82 -12.82 -3.49
N CYS A 273 4.59 -12.68 -4.02
CA CYS A 273 3.83 -13.79 -4.58
C CYS A 273 4.10 -14.04 -6.08
N GLN A 274 5.23 -13.56 -6.60
CA GLN A 274 5.60 -13.74 -8.00
C GLN A 274 5.86 -15.22 -8.30
N CYS A 275 5.26 -15.70 -9.39
CA CYS A 275 5.35 -17.07 -9.82
C CYS A 275 5.63 -17.15 -11.32
N GLY A 276 6.37 -18.19 -11.74
CA GLY A 276 6.61 -18.51 -13.14
C GLY A 276 5.34 -19.08 -13.79
N VAL A 277 5.06 -18.69 -15.04
CA VAL A 277 3.98 -19.23 -15.86
C VAL A 277 4.59 -20.12 -16.94
N ILE A 278 4.30 -21.41 -16.86
CA ILE A 278 4.83 -22.43 -17.79
C ILE A 278 3.93 -22.56 -19.02
N ALA A 279 2.59 -22.48 -18.81
CA ALA A 279 1.61 -22.50 -19.89
C ALA A 279 0.35 -21.75 -19.51
N GLY A 280 -0.42 -21.33 -20.53
CA GLY A 280 -1.61 -20.52 -20.38
C GLY A 280 -1.34 -19.03 -20.55
N VAL A 281 -2.37 -18.22 -20.46
CA VAL A 281 -2.30 -16.77 -20.63
C VAL A 281 -2.79 -16.07 -19.36
N PRO A 282 -1.91 -15.40 -18.59
CA PRO A 282 -2.29 -14.64 -17.40
C PRO A 282 -3.17 -13.44 -17.75
N ASP A 283 -4.08 -13.10 -16.85
CA ASP A 283 -4.77 -11.83 -16.78
C ASP A 283 -4.10 -10.98 -15.71
N HIS A 284 -3.12 -10.19 -16.13
CA HIS A 284 -2.30 -9.38 -15.22
C HIS A 284 -3.10 -8.24 -14.60
N ARG A 285 -3.13 -8.18 -13.26
CA ARG A 285 -3.81 -7.15 -12.46
C ARG A 285 -2.87 -6.50 -11.44
N ASP A 286 -1.61 -6.84 -11.50
CA ASP A 286 -0.55 -6.25 -10.69
C ASP A 286 -0.04 -4.95 -11.31
N VAL A 287 0.62 -4.15 -10.46
CA VAL A 287 1.26 -2.88 -10.85
C VAL A 287 2.79 -2.94 -10.79
N ILE A 288 3.35 -4.11 -10.42
CA ILE A 288 4.80 -4.27 -10.26
C ILE A 288 5.49 -4.76 -11.53
N LEU A 289 4.89 -5.68 -12.28
CA LEU A 289 5.47 -6.16 -13.53
C LEU A 289 5.46 -5.04 -14.59
N SER A 290 6.57 -4.90 -15.30
CA SER A 290 6.66 -4.03 -16.47
C SER A 290 5.79 -4.52 -17.62
N ASP A 291 5.47 -3.65 -18.57
CA ASP A 291 4.71 -4.02 -19.77
C ASP A 291 5.39 -5.11 -20.59
N GLU A 292 6.72 -5.17 -20.58
CA GLU A 292 7.47 -6.21 -21.26
C GLU A 292 7.31 -7.57 -20.56
N GLU A 293 7.43 -7.60 -19.23
CA GLU A 293 7.20 -8.81 -18.43
C GLU A 293 5.75 -9.31 -18.59
N LYS A 294 4.75 -8.40 -18.51
CA LYS A 294 3.34 -8.74 -18.74
C LYS A 294 3.12 -9.32 -20.14
N ARG A 295 3.70 -8.70 -21.18
CA ARG A 295 3.59 -9.20 -22.56
C ARG A 295 4.28 -10.56 -22.77
N SER A 296 5.31 -10.85 -22.00
CA SER A 296 6.02 -12.14 -22.08
C SER A 296 5.17 -13.33 -21.60
N ASN A 297 4.18 -13.11 -20.74
CA ASN A 297 3.36 -14.09 -20.04
C ASN A 297 4.18 -15.14 -19.27
N LYS A 298 5.43 -14.83 -18.89
CA LYS A 298 6.31 -15.79 -18.19
C LYS A 298 6.25 -15.68 -16.68
N LEU A 299 5.74 -14.56 -16.17
CA LEU A 299 5.63 -14.26 -14.74
C LEU A 299 4.23 -13.76 -14.43
N MET A 300 3.76 -13.96 -13.21
CA MET A 300 2.54 -13.36 -12.71
C MET A 300 2.58 -13.17 -11.20
N GLN A 301 1.75 -12.25 -10.69
CA GLN A 301 1.50 -12.08 -9.27
C GLN A 301 0.21 -12.82 -8.90
N ILE A 302 0.33 -13.97 -8.22
CA ILE A 302 -0.82 -14.86 -7.96
C ILE A 302 -1.84 -14.34 -6.95
N CYS A 303 -1.52 -13.25 -6.22
CA CYS A 303 -2.45 -12.65 -5.26
C CYS A 303 -3.59 -11.85 -5.91
N VAL A 304 -3.39 -11.31 -7.12
CA VAL A 304 -4.38 -10.45 -7.79
C VAL A 304 -4.67 -10.87 -9.23
N SER A 305 -3.66 -11.42 -9.92
CA SER A 305 -3.80 -11.80 -11.33
C SER A 305 -4.62 -13.08 -11.48
N ARG A 306 -5.26 -13.23 -12.63
CA ARG A 306 -6.13 -14.36 -12.98
C ARG A 306 -5.70 -15.00 -14.30
N ALA A 307 -6.60 -15.71 -14.98
CA ALA A 307 -6.33 -16.32 -16.27
C ALA A 307 -7.26 -15.77 -17.37
N LYS A 308 -6.69 -15.53 -18.55
CA LYS A 308 -7.41 -15.37 -19.80
C LYS A 308 -7.70 -16.68 -20.50
N SER A 309 -6.83 -17.69 -20.29
CA SER A 309 -7.04 -19.09 -20.70
C SER A 309 -7.86 -19.85 -19.66
N ASP A 310 -8.37 -21.03 -20.03
CA ASP A 310 -9.15 -21.87 -19.12
C ASP A 310 -8.27 -22.52 -18.03
N ARG A 311 -6.96 -22.66 -18.32
CA ARG A 311 -5.97 -23.21 -17.39
C ARG A 311 -4.66 -22.42 -17.46
N LEU A 312 -3.99 -22.32 -16.32
CA LEU A 312 -2.59 -21.92 -16.17
C LEU A 312 -1.80 -23.11 -15.63
N VAL A 313 -0.57 -23.28 -16.10
CA VAL A 313 0.43 -24.17 -15.47
C VAL A 313 1.46 -23.27 -14.81
N LEU A 314 1.58 -23.36 -13.49
CA LEU A 314 2.44 -22.49 -12.68
C LEU A 314 3.64 -23.26 -12.14
N ASP A 315 4.77 -22.59 -12.05
CA ASP A 315 6.02 -23.13 -11.47
C ASP A 315 5.95 -23.04 -9.93
N LEU A 316 5.05 -23.85 -9.39
CA LEU A 316 4.77 -24.03 -7.96
C LEU A 316 4.90 -25.51 -7.58
#